data_08c03afc5f47d256a2833f4dc343a58d
#
_entry.id   08c03afc5f47d256a2833f4dc343a58d
#
_cell.length_a   1.000
_cell.length_b   1.000
_cell.length_c   1.000
_cell.angle_alpha   90.00
_cell.angle_beta   90.00
_cell.angle_gamma   90.00
#
_symmetry.space_group_name_H-M   'P 1'
#
loop_
_entity.id
_entity.type
_entity.pdbx_description
1 polymer ?
#
loop_
_entity_poly.entity_id
_entity_poly.type
_entity_poly.pdbx_seq_one_letter_code
_entity_poly.pdbx_strand_id
1 'polypeptide(L)'
;MKKLIAMLLAFVLVASLVACGAPATQDPAEQTGEASNTNADKTYVIGICQFVQHPALDAATKGFKDAVAEAMGDSVKFEEQNASGEASNCSTIINGLVNSKVDLIMANATPAVAAAYNATETIPILGTSVTEYGVALGIENFSGLVGANVSGTSDLADLSKQAQMIVDWVPDAKKVGLLYCTAEANSKYQVEVVKAELEKKGLECKFFGFADTSDMSAVTTEAAAFSDVIYVPTDNTVANYALAIDAICRPAGVPIVAGEAGICSGCGIATMSIDYYDLGYETGKMAVEILRDGADITEMEIRYAPEVTYQYNEAICTELGITPLEGYEKLVTE
;
A
#
# COMPACT_ATOMS: atom_id res chain seq x y z
N MET A 1 -6.57 60.59 16.57
CA MET A 1 -5.70 61.76 16.73
C MET A 1 -4.34 61.37 16.15
N LYS A 2 -4.06 61.79 14.91
CA LYS A 2 -3.00 62.74 14.55
C LYS A 2 -1.60 62.24 14.94
N LYS A 3 -0.57 62.10 14.11
CA LYS A 3 -0.03 62.76 12.90
C LYS A 3 1.05 61.85 12.32
N LEU A 4 1.22 61.49 11.08
CA LEU A 4 1.85 62.20 9.96
C LEU A 4 3.16 62.95 10.27
N ILE A 5 4.21 62.64 9.48
CA ILE A 5 5.30 63.44 8.89
C ILE A 5 6.31 62.43 8.35
N ALA A 6 6.62 62.18 7.11
CA ALA A 6 6.96 62.87 5.86
C ALA A 6 8.34 63.59 5.83
N MET A 7 9.02 63.44 4.70
CA MET A 7 10.16 64.15 4.12
C MET A 7 11.57 63.57 4.31
N LEU A 8 12.53 63.63 3.38
CA LEU A 8 12.66 64.06 1.96
C LEU A 8 14.08 63.66 1.47
N LEU A 9 14.17 63.35 0.21
CA LEU A 9 15.23 63.52 -0.80
C LEU A 9 16.68 63.93 -0.41
N ALA A 10 17.65 63.23 -1.05
CA ALA A 10 18.76 63.95 -1.71
C ALA A 10 19.35 63.19 -2.89
N PHE A 11 19.27 63.78 -4.06
CA PHE A 11 19.91 63.51 -5.34
C PHE A 11 21.41 63.85 -5.26
N VAL A 12 22.28 63.03 -5.83
CA VAL A 12 23.55 63.55 -6.43
C VAL A 12 23.81 62.76 -7.73
N LEU A 13 23.74 63.48 -8.80
CA LEU A 13 24.16 63.24 -10.16
C LEU A 13 25.64 63.59 -10.31
N VAL A 14 26.48 62.73 -10.86
CA VAL A 14 27.72 63.18 -11.52
C VAL A 14 27.84 62.42 -12.84
N ALA A 15 27.79 63.19 -13.90
CA ALA A 15 28.08 62.78 -15.28
C ALA A 15 29.48 63.21 -15.70
N SER A 16 30.04 62.50 -16.63
CA SER A 16 31.05 62.87 -17.65
C SER A 16 32.14 61.77 -17.80
N LEU A 17 32.69 61.39 -18.93
CA LEU A 17 32.75 61.90 -20.30
C LEU A 17 33.21 60.76 -21.26
N VAL A 18 32.72 60.85 -22.45
CA VAL A 18 33.00 60.28 -23.74
C VAL A 18 34.49 60.01 -24.08
N ALA A 19 34.74 58.80 -24.69
CA ALA A 19 35.76 58.66 -25.71
C ALA A 19 35.31 57.61 -26.73
N CYS A 20 35.29 57.97 -28.02
CA CYS A 20 34.93 57.19 -29.20
C CYS A 20 35.98 56.15 -29.56
N GLY A 21 35.55 55.02 -30.10
CA GLY A 21 36.32 54.09 -30.89
C GLY A 21 35.44 52.93 -31.38
N ALA A 22 35.09 52.94 -32.67
CA ALA A 22 34.35 51.85 -33.35
C ALA A 22 35.31 51.02 -34.22
N PRO A 23 34.81 49.94 -34.86
CA PRO A 23 34.03 48.78 -34.42
C PRO A 23 34.78 47.44 -34.67
N ALA A 24 34.47 46.41 -33.93
CA ALA A 24 34.75 45.04 -34.30
C ALA A 24 33.52 44.17 -34.03
N THR A 25 33.00 43.61 -35.09
CA THR A 25 31.95 42.62 -35.14
C THR A 25 32.36 41.39 -34.32
N GLN A 26 31.56 41.02 -33.33
CA GLN A 26 31.56 39.68 -32.74
C GLN A 26 30.13 39.20 -32.65
N ASP A 27 29.89 37.98 -33.14
CA ASP A 27 28.66 37.21 -33.11
C ASP A 27 28.14 37.05 -31.66
N PRO A 28 26.84 36.96 -31.46
CA PRO A 28 26.31 36.61 -30.16
C PRO A 28 26.50 35.09 -29.91
N ALA A 29 27.43 34.76 -29.03
CA ALA A 29 27.48 33.41 -28.45
C ALA A 29 26.20 33.16 -27.67
N GLU A 30 25.44 32.14 -28.10
CA GLU A 30 24.37 31.50 -27.36
C GLU A 30 24.92 31.09 -25.98
N GLN A 31 24.51 31.76 -24.95
CA GLN A 31 24.58 31.26 -23.59
C GLN A 31 23.48 30.19 -23.46
N THR A 32 23.83 28.95 -23.75
CA THR A 32 23.11 27.80 -23.22
C THR A 32 23.29 27.85 -21.71
N GLY A 33 22.25 28.31 -21.02
CA GLY A 33 22.14 28.18 -19.58
C GLY A 33 22.05 26.70 -19.25
N GLU A 34 23.16 26.08 -18.86
CA GLU A 34 23.16 24.84 -18.10
C GLU A 34 22.37 25.11 -16.82
N ALA A 35 21.17 24.52 -16.73
CA ALA A 35 20.47 24.41 -15.47
C ALA A 35 21.41 23.62 -14.53
N SER A 36 22.04 24.31 -13.61
CA SER A 36 22.88 23.74 -12.56
C SER A 36 21.98 22.78 -11.75
N ASN A 37 22.19 21.51 -11.94
CA ASN A 37 21.53 20.46 -11.18
C ASN A 37 22.11 20.49 -9.75
N THR A 38 21.51 21.30 -8.87
CA THR A 38 21.99 21.57 -7.50
C THR A 38 21.69 20.43 -6.52
N ASN A 39 21.24 19.26 -6.98
CA ASN A 39 20.89 18.11 -6.12
C ASN A 39 21.97 17.02 -6.01
N ALA A 40 23.18 17.23 -6.54
CA ALA A 40 24.22 16.18 -6.60
C ALA A 40 24.78 15.75 -5.21
N ASP A 41 24.53 16.53 -4.12
CA ASP A 41 25.07 16.24 -2.78
C ASP A 41 24.00 16.01 -1.70
N LYS A 42 22.69 15.99 -2.05
CA LYS A 42 21.64 15.78 -1.05
C LYS A 42 21.44 14.28 -0.80
N THR A 43 21.60 13.85 0.45
CA THR A 43 21.15 12.52 0.91
C THR A 43 19.71 12.64 1.44
N TYR A 44 18.80 11.88 0.84
CA TYR A 44 17.40 11.79 1.27
C TYR A 44 17.25 10.74 2.36
N VAL A 45 16.34 10.99 3.31
CA VAL A 45 15.96 10.01 4.32
C VAL A 45 14.50 9.59 4.07
N ILE A 46 14.30 8.30 3.84
CA ILE A 46 12.96 7.71 3.69
C ILE A 46 12.62 6.95 4.97
N GLY A 47 11.56 7.37 5.66
CA GLY A 47 11.01 6.64 6.78
C GLY A 47 10.07 5.53 6.31
N ILE A 48 10.25 4.32 6.84
CA ILE A 48 9.39 3.18 6.51
C ILE A 48 8.67 2.71 7.77
N CYS A 49 7.34 2.69 7.70
CA CYS A 49 6.49 2.08 8.72
C CYS A 49 5.77 0.86 8.10
N GLN A 50 6.22 -0.34 8.43
CA GLN A 50 5.55 -1.58 8.08
C GLN A 50 4.61 -2.00 9.21
N PHE A 51 3.35 -2.32 8.89
CA PHE A 51 2.35 -2.65 9.91
C PHE A 51 2.68 -3.92 10.69
N VAL A 52 2.99 -5.01 10.00
CA VAL A 52 3.34 -6.29 10.61
C VAL A 52 4.30 -7.05 9.70
N GLN A 53 5.00 -8.03 10.26
CA GLN A 53 5.89 -8.89 9.48
C GLN A 53 5.14 -10.12 8.96
N HIS A 54 5.01 -10.22 7.64
CA HIS A 54 4.59 -11.41 6.91
C HIS A 54 5.05 -11.33 5.45
N PRO A 55 5.06 -12.45 4.69
CA PRO A 55 5.71 -12.51 3.38
C PRO A 55 5.31 -11.42 2.39
N ALA A 56 4.01 -11.07 2.31
CA ALA A 56 3.54 -10.05 1.37
C ALA A 56 4.09 -8.65 1.69
N LEU A 57 3.99 -8.21 2.97
CA LEU A 57 4.50 -6.89 3.37
C LEU A 57 6.03 -6.82 3.32
N ASP A 58 6.73 -7.91 3.65
CA ASP A 58 8.18 -7.99 3.55
C ASP A 58 8.63 -7.88 2.09
N ALA A 59 7.92 -8.55 1.16
CA ALA A 59 8.16 -8.44 -0.28
C ALA A 59 7.92 -7.02 -0.81
N ALA A 60 6.84 -6.36 -0.40
CA ALA A 60 6.55 -4.99 -0.79
C ALA A 60 7.61 -4.00 -0.28
N THR A 61 8.01 -4.12 1.00
CA THR A 61 9.10 -3.31 1.55
C THR A 61 10.41 -3.53 0.81
N LYS A 62 10.73 -4.79 0.47
CA LYS A 62 11.93 -5.12 -0.30
C LYS A 62 11.88 -4.51 -1.70
N GLY A 63 10.79 -4.70 -2.44
CA GLY A 63 10.62 -4.14 -3.78
C GLY A 63 10.76 -2.62 -3.80
N PHE A 64 10.14 -1.94 -2.83
CA PHE A 64 10.29 -0.49 -2.66
C PHE A 64 11.74 -0.07 -2.49
N LYS A 65 12.46 -0.71 -1.57
CA LYS A 65 13.87 -0.38 -1.28
C LYS A 65 14.77 -0.67 -2.48
N ASP A 66 14.54 -1.77 -3.19
CA ASP A 66 15.33 -2.13 -4.38
C ASP A 66 15.15 -1.08 -5.49
N ALA A 67 13.93 -0.68 -5.82
CA ALA A 67 13.66 0.33 -6.84
C ALA A 67 14.32 1.70 -6.52
N VAL A 68 14.22 2.13 -5.25
CA VAL A 68 14.84 3.38 -4.81
C VAL A 68 16.35 3.28 -4.83
N ALA A 69 16.93 2.17 -4.34
CA ALA A 69 18.38 1.96 -4.31
C ALA A 69 18.98 1.87 -5.73
N GLU A 70 18.30 1.20 -6.67
CA GLU A 70 18.72 1.15 -8.07
C GLU A 70 18.77 2.53 -8.72
N ALA A 71 17.81 3.40 -8.43
CA ALA A 71 17.68 4.70 -9.08
C ALA A 71 18.51 5.81 -8.40
N MET A 72 18.75 5.72 -7.10
CA MET A 72 19.32 6.80 -6.28
C MET A 72 20.63 6.42 -5.58
N GLY A 73 20.97 5.13 -5.47
CA GLY A 73 22.24 4.65 -4.89
C GLY A 73 22.46 5.19 -3.47
N ASP A 74 23.67 5.74 -3.25
CA ASP A 74 24.10 6.28 -1.95
C ASP A 74 23.41 7.60 -1.55
N SER A 75 22.57 8.17 -2.44
CA SER A 75 21.83 9.40 -2.17
C SER A 75 20.57 9.18 -1.32
N VAL A 76 20.33 7.95 -0.84
CA VAL A 76 19.17 7.62 -0.02
C VAL A 76 19.55 6.78 1.21
N LYS A 77 18.85 7.02 2.31
CA LYS A 77 18.90 6.21 3.54
C LYS A 77 17.50 5.81 3.97
N PHE A 78 17.37 4.62 4.53
CA PHE A 78 16.10 4.12 5.05
C PHE A 78 16.11 4.07 6.58
N GLU A 79 15.04 4.60 7.19
CA GLU A 79 14.72 4.43 8.62
C GLU A 79 13.50 3.51 8.72
N GLU A 80 13.72 2.22 8.91
CA GLU A 80 12.68 1.19 8.86
C GLU A 80 12.26 0.75 10.25
N GLN A 81 10.94 0.71 10.51
CA GLN A 81 10.36 0.22 11.75
C GLN A 81 9.09 -0.60 11.46
N ASN A 82 8.85 -1.60 12.33
CA ASN A 82 7.71 -2.50 12.26
C ASN A 82 6.78 -2.29 13.45
N ALA A 83 5.47 -2.14 13.17
CA ALA A 83 4.46 -1.86 14.20
C ALA A 83 3.94 -3.12 14.92
N SER A 84 4.41 -4.31 14.52
CA SER A 84 4.05 -5.60 15.14
C SER A 84 2.55 -5.90 15.18
N GLY A 85 1.81 -5.41 14.18
CA GLY A 85 0.36 -5.62 14.04
C GLY A 85 -0.51 -4.68 14.88
N GLU A 86 0.10 -3.68 15.53
CA GLU A 86 -0.62 -2.76 16.41
C GLU A 86 -0.75 -1.37 15.76
N ALA A 87 -1.97 -0.92 15.48
CA ALA A 87 -2.21 0.40 14.87
C ALA A 87 -1.69 1.57 15.73
N SER A 88 -1.70 1.43 17.07
CA SER A 88 -1.11 2.41 17.99
C SER A 88 0.40 2.56 17.82
N ASN A 89 1.09 1.47 17.47
CA ASN A 89 2.52 1.49 17.20
C ASN A 89 2.79 2.19 15.86
N CYS A 90 1.92 2.03 14.83
CA CYS A 90 2.03 2.83 13.60
C CYS A 90 2.05 4.33 13.93
N SER A 91 1.10 4.80 14.74
CA SER A 91 1.05 6.21 15.15
C SER A 91 2.33 6.66 15.86
N THR A 92 2.89 5.81 16.74
CA THR A 92 4.14 6.10 17.47
C THR A 92 5.33 6.20 16.51
N ILE A 93 5.47 5.22 15.61
CA ILE A 93 6.54 5.17 14.60
C ILE A 93 6.46 6.39 13.68
N ILE A 94 5.27 6.64 13.11
CA ILE A 94 5.05 7.76 12.18
C ILE A 94 5.36 9.10 12.86
N ASN A 95 4.91 9.33 14.09
CA ASN A 95 5.25 10.55 14.82
C ASN A 95 6.77 10.69 15.03
N GLY A 96 7.47 9.58 15.25
CA GLY A 96 8.94 9.56 15.30
C GLY A 96 9.56 10.01 13.98
N LEU A 97 9.12 9.47 12.85
CA LEU A 97 9.59 9.82 11.50
C LEU A 97 9.30 11.30 11.16
N VAL A 98 8.10 11.79 11.51
CA VAL A 98 7.73 13.22 11.32
C VAL A 98 8.65 14.12 12.14
N ASN A 99 8.93 13.77 13.40
CA ASN A 99 9.85 14.54 14.26
C ASN A 99 11.30 14.50 13.75
N SER A 100 11.74 13.40 13.16
CA SER A 100 13.04 13.26 12.50
C SER A 100 13.12 14.02 11.18
N LYS A 101 12.00 14.53 10.67
CA LYS A 101 11.89 15.28 9.41
C LYS A 101 12.43 14.50 8.22
N VAL A 102 11.99 13.25 8.08
CA VAL A 102 12.30 12.45 6.90
C VAL A 102 11.78 13.12 5.62
N ASP A 103 12.41 12.89 4.49
CA ASP A 103 12.04 13.51 3.21
C ASP A 103 10.80 12.86 2.58
N LEU A 104 10.51 11.60 2.91
CA LEU A 104 9.34 10.84 2.47
C LEU A 104 9.01 9.75 3.48
N ILE A 105 7.73 9.43 3.64
CA ILE A 105 7.26 8.29 4.43
C ILE A 105 6.71 7.23 3.48
N MET A 106 7.24 6.01 3.55
CA MET A 106 6.61 4.82 2.99
C MET A 106 5.81 4.12 4.08
N ALA A 107 4.50 4.01 3.87
CA ALA A 107 3.56 3.40 4.80
C ALA A 107 3.04 2.09 4.21
N ASN A 108 3.46 0.95 4.79
CA ASN A 108 3.11 -0.38 4.30
C ASN A 108 1.93 -0.95 5.07
N ALA A 109 0.81 -1.11 4.39
CA ALA A 109 -0.53 -1.49 4.81
C ALA A 109 -1.45 -0.33 5.28
N THR A 110 -2.77 -0.58 5.20
CA THR A 110 -3.83 0.39 5.54
C THR A 110 -3.66 1.09 6.90
N PRO A 111 -3.35 0.40 8.02
CA PRO A 111 -3.17 1.09 9.30
C PRO A 111 -1.98 2.05 9.32
N ALA A 112 -0.91 1.73 8.59
CA ALA A 112 0.27 2.59 8.52
C ALA A 112 -0.01 3.86 7.70
N VAL A 113 -0.71 3.74 6.55
CA VAL A 113 -1.05 4.92 5.74
C VAL A 113 -2.05 5.82 6.43
N ALA A 114 -3.04 5.26 7.14
CA ALA A 114 -3.98 6.03 7.94
C ALA A 114 -3.27 6.81 9.06
N ALA A 115 -2.32 6.18 9.75
CA ALA A 115 -1.51 6.85 10.77
C ALA A 115 -0.66 7.98 10.18
N ALA A 116 -0.03 7.77 9.01
CA ALA A 116 0.79 8.77 8.34
C ALA A 116 -0.04 9.98 7.88
N TYR A 117 -1.18 9.75 7.25
CA TYR A 117 -2.10 10.79 6.80
C TYR A 117 -2.57 11.70 7.93
N ASN A 118 -2.84 11.12 9.11
CA ASN A 118 -3.26 11.88 10.28
C ASN A 118 -2.11 12.64 10.99
N ALA A 119 -0.85 12.29 10.72
CA ALA A 119 0.30 12.84 11.44
C ALA A 119 0.98 14.01 10.73
N THR A 120 0.85 14.14 9.40
CA THR A 120 1.53 15.19 8.63
C THR A 120 0.75 15.57 7.38
N GLU A 121 0.74 16.88 7.08
CA GLU A 121 0.19 17.44 5.83
C GLU A 121 1.29 17.85 4.85
N THR A 122 2.57 17.71 5.22
CA THR A 122 3.68 18.29 4.46
C THR A 122 4.72 17.29 3.99
N ILE A 123 4.95 16.19 4.72
CA ILE A 123 5.87 15.15 4.28
C ILE A 123 5.13 14.27 3.28
N PRO A 124 5.68 14.02 2.08
CA PRO A 124 5.08 13.09 1.12
C PRO A 124 4.92 11.70 1.72
N ILE A 125 3.76 11.08 1.52
CA ILE A 125 3.42 9.74 2.00
C ILE A 125 3.11 8.86 0.81
N LEU A 126 3.85 7.78 0.64
CA LEU A 126 3.53 6.72 -0.30
C LEU A 126 3.03 5.48 0.44
N GLY A 127 1.77 5.12 0.20
CA GLY A 127 1.22 3.86 0.66
C GLY A 127 1.60 2.72 -0.27
N THR A 128 1.84 1.53 0.28
CA THR A 128 1.90 0.27 -0.46
C THR A 128 1.10 -0.79 0.28
N SER A 129 0.64 -1.83 -0.40
CA SER A 129 -0.22 -2.87 0.21
C SER A 129 -1.47 -2.27 0.88
N VAL A 130 -2.06 -1.27 0.25
CA VAL A 130 -3.28 -0.58 0.69
C VAL A 130 -4.41 -0.98 -0.24
N THR A 131 -5.44 -1.61 0.32
CA THR A 131 -6.53 -2.16 -0.49
C THR A 131 -7.37 -1.04 -1.13
N GLU A 132 -7.90 -0.11 -0.33
CA GLU A 132 -8.76 0.96 -0.83
C GLU A 132 -8.49 2.26 -0.06
N TYR A 133 -7.99 3.28 -0.77
CA TYR A 133 -7.53 4.54 -0.17
C TYR A 133 -8.68 5.39 0.38
N GLY A 134 -9.86 5.35 -0.23
CA GLY A 134 -11.04 6.05 0.29
C GLY A 134 -11.41 5.55 1.67
N VAL A 135 -11.40 4.22 1.87
CA VAL A 135 -11.66 3.59 3.17
C VAL A 135 -10.53 3.87 4.16
N ALA A 136 -9.27 3.75 3.71
CA ALA A 136 -8.09 3.96 4.55
C ALA A 136 -8.02 5.39 5.11
N LEU A 137 -8.41 6.39 4.31
CA LEU A 137 -8.29 7.81 4.62
C LEU A 137 -9.62 8.49 4.98
N GLY A 138 -10.74 7.76 4.94
CA GLY A 138 -12.07 8.30 5.18
C GLY A 138 -12.57 9.26 4.09
N ILE A 139 -12.16 9.05 2.83
CA ILE A 139 -12.53 9.90 1.68
C ILE A 139 -13.76 9.29 1.00
N GLU A 140 -14.88 10.00 1.06
CA GLU A 140 -16.10 9.59 0.35
C GLU A 140 -15.95 9.78 -1.17
N ASN A 141 -16.51 8.84 -1.93
CA ASN A 141 -16.50 8.85 -3.41
C ASN A 141 -15.08 8.97 -4.00
N PHE A 142 -14.13 8.25 -3.41
CA PHE A 142 -12.75 8.20 -3.88
C PHE A 142 -12.69 7.76 -5.35
N SER A 143 -11.88 8.44 -6.16
CA SER A 143 -11.80 8.24 -7.62
C SER A 143 -10.39 7.97 -8.15
N GLY A 144 -9.46 7.58 -7.28
CA GLY A 144 -8.08 7.24 -7.66
C GLY A 144 -7.04 8.33 -7.37
N LEU A 145 -7.46 9.57 -7.07
CA LEU A 145 -6.58 10.66 -6.68
C LEU A 145 -6.93 11.13 -5.27
N VAL A 146 -5.94 11.16 -4.36
CA VAL A 146 -6.14 11.70 -3.01
C VAL A 146 -6.15 13.23 -3.03
N GLY A 147 -5.29 13.86 -3.85
CA GLY A 147 -5.21 15.32 -3.99
C GLY A 147 -4.59 16.02 -2.76
N ALA A 148 -3.85 15.27 -1.93
CA ALA A 148 -3.12 15.76 -0.76
C ALA A 148 -1.69 15.19 -0.79
N ASN A 149 -0.96 15.26 0.32
CA ASN A 149 0.40 14.73 0.42
C ASN A 149 0.48 13.18 0.46
N VAL A 150 -0.53 12.49 -0.05
CA VAL A 150 -0.60 11.01 -0.08
C VAL A 150 -0.87 10.50 -1.49
N SER A 151 -0.12 9.50 -1.90
CA SER A 151 -0.36 8.66 -3.06
C SER A 151 0.19 7.24 -2.79
N GLY A 152 0.37 6.42 -3.80
CA GLY A 152 0.98 5.09 -3.66
C GLY A 152 0.37 4.04 -4.56
N THR A 153 0.43 2.78 -4.11
CA THR A 153 -0.09 1.64 -4.85
C THR A 153 -1.19 0.91 -4.08
N SER A 154 -2.13 0.33 -4.81
CA SER A 154 -3.24 -0.46 -4.26
C SER A 154 -3.07 -1.94 -4.58
N ASP A 155 -3.34 -2.79 -3.59
CA ASP A 155 -3.40 -4.24 -3.73
C ASP A 155 -4.84 -4.76 -3.96
N LEU A 156 -5.78 -3.86 -4.23
CA LEU A 156 -7.17 -4.22 -4.46
C LEU A 156 -7.32 -5.13 -5.68
N ALA A 157 -7.63 -6.39 -5.42
CA ALA A 157 -8.02 -7.33 -6.45
C ALA A 157 -9.50 -7.14 -6.84
N ASP A 158 -9.91 -7.73 -7.98
CA ASP A 158 -11.32 -7.77 -8.39
C ASP A 158 -12.14 -8.68 -7.46
N LEU A 159 -12.82 -8.06 -6.49
CA LEU A 159 -13.59 -8.77 -5.47
C LEU A 159 -14.78 -9.55 -6.05
N SER A 160 -15.28 -9.17 -7.23
CA SER A 160 -16.33 -9.92 -7.92
C SER A 160 -15.78 -11.24 -8.49
N LYS A 161 -14.54 -11.23 -8.96
CA LYS A 161 -13.83 -12.45 -9.40
C LYS A 161 -13.44 -13.32 -8.21
N GLN A 162 -13.05 -12.74 -7.08
CA GLN A 162 -12.83 -13.53 -5.86
C GLN A 162 -14.11 -14.20 -5.37
N ALA A 163 -15.25 -13.51 -5.42
CA ALA A 163 -16.54 -14.13 -5.14
C ALA A 163 -16.89 -15.24 -6.14
N GLN A 164 -16.58 -15.08 -7.42
CA GLN A 164 -16.77 -16.14 -8.43
C GLN A 164 -15.84 -17.32 -8.18
N MET A 165 -14.59 -17.08 -7.81
CA MET A 165 -13.62 -18.13 -7.46
C MET A 165 -14.14 -19.04 -6.33
N ILE A 166 -14.81 -18.49 -5.31
CA ILE A 166 -15.43 -19.31 -4.25
C ILE A 166 -16.43 -20.31 -4.82
N VAL A 167 -17.29 -19.85 -5.73
CA VAL A 167 -18.31 -20.71 -6.39
C VAL A 167 -17.67 -21.75 -7.31
N ASP A 168 -16.63 -21.38 -8.03
CA ASP A 168 -15.94 -22.28 -8.96
C ASP A 168 -15.18 -23.40 -8.23
N TRP A 169 -14.52 -23.08 -7.11
CA TRP A 169 -13.76 -24.04 -6.33
C TRP A 169 -14.61 -24.94 -5.44
N VAL A 170 -15.76 -24.45 -4.95
CA VAL A 170 -16.66 -25.19 -4.08
C VAL A 170 -18.12 -25.08 -4.61
N PRO A 171 -18.41 -25.70 -5.76
CA PRO A 171 -19.68 -25.50 -6.48
C PRO A 171 -20.94 -25.95 -5.71
N ASP A 172 -20.78 -26.87 -4.77
CA ASP A 172 -21.87 -27.36 -3.93
C ASP A 172 -22.09 -26.54 -2.65
N ALA A 173 -21.27 -25.53 -2.41
CA ALA A 173 -21.39 -24.66 -1.24
C ALA A 173 -22.72 -23.92 -1.23
N LYS A 174 -23.30 -23.80 -0.04
CA LYS A 174 -24.52 -23.02 0.23
C LYS A 174 -24.26 -21.96 1.29
N LYS A 175 -23.31 -22.21 2.18
CA LYS A 175 -22.96 -21.35 3.32
C LYS A 175 -21.50 -20.91 3.22
N VAL A 176 -21.29 -19.61 3.19
CA VAL A 176 -19.95 -19.00 3.16
C VAL A 176 -19.70 -18.23 4.44
N GLY A 177 -18.67 -18.65 5.17
CA GLY A 177 -18.15 -17.87 6.30
C GLY A 177 -17.17 -16.81 5.78
N LEU A 178 -17.33 -15.57 6.27
CA LEU A 178 -16.44 -14.47 5.94
C LEU A 178 -15.61 -14.17 7.18
N LEU A 179 -14.39 -14.70 7.24
CA LEU A 179 -13.50 -14.62 8.41
C LEU A 179 -12.51 -13.48 8.23
N TYR A 180 -12.46 -12.54 9.18
CA TYR A 180 -11.62 -11.36 9.07
C TYR A 180 -11.35 -10.67 10.42
N CYS A 181 -10.29 -9.85 10.48
CA CYS A 181 -10.01 -8.96 11.60
C CYS A 181 -10.83 -7.67 11.50
N THR A 182 -11.69 -7.40 12.49
CA THR A 182 -12.55 -6.21 12.52
C THR A 182 -11.78 -4.91 12.78
N ALA A 183 -10.57 -4.99 13.28
CA ALA A 183 -9.68 -3.85 13.47
C ALA A 183 -9.05 -3.35 12.15
N GLU A 184 -9.17 -4.13 11.06
CA GLU A 184 -8.64 -3.78 9.75
C GLU A 184 -9.76 -3.29 8.82
N ALA A 185 -9.73 -2.01 8.47
CA ALA A 185 -10.74 -1.38 7.61
C ALA A 185 -10.75 -1.96 6.18
N ASN A 186 -9.57 -2.32 5.64
CA ASN A 186 -9.40 -3.05 4.37
C ASN A 186 -10.15 -4.37 4.37
N SER A 187 -10.03 -5.16 5.44
CA SER A 187 -10.67 -6.47 5.55
C SER A 187 -12.19 -6.35 5.60
N LYS A 188 -12.70 -5.41 6.40
CA LYS A 188 -14.12 -5.12 6.49
C LYS A 188 -14.72 -4.73 5.13
N TYR A 189 -14.07 -3.82 4.41
CA TYR A 189 -14.50 -3.40 3.07
C TYR A 189 -14.62 -4.60 2.11
N GLN A 190 -13.58 -5.44 2.05
CA GLN A 190 -13.55 -6.58 1.14
C GLN A 190 -14.66 -7.61 1.45
N VAL A 191 -14.85 -7.98 2.73
CA VAL A 191 -15.88 -8.96 3.09
C VAL A 191 -17.30 -8.43 2.86
N GLU A 192 -17.55 -7.12 3.00
CA GLU A 192 -18.84 -6.51 2.69
C GLU A 192 -19.14 -6.60 1.18
N VAL A 193 -18.18 -6.30 0.32
CA VAL A 193 -18.33 -6.40 -1.14
C VAL A 193 -18.49 -7.84 -1.58
N VAL A 194 -17.62 -8.76 -1.11
CA VAL A 194 -17.69 -10.18 -1.48
C VAL A 194 -19.00 -10.81 -1.00
N LYS A 195 -19.47 -10.47 0.21
CA LYS A 195 -20.79 -10.89 0.70
C LYS A 195 -21.90 -10.52 -0.26
N ALA A 196 -21.93 -9.24 -0.68
CA ALA A 196 -22.97 -8.77 -1.60
C ALA A 196 -22.95 -9.50 -2.95
N GLU A 197 -21.77 -9.84 -3.47
CA GLU A 197 -21.62 -10.61 -4.71
C GLU A 197 -22.05 -12.07 -4.55
N LEU A 198 -21.72 -12.71 -3.43
CA LEU A 198 -22.13 -14.10 -3.13
C LEU A 198 -23.63 -14.24 -2.90
N GLU A 199 -24.24 -13.29 -2.20
CA GLU A 199 -25.69 -13.26 -1.97
C GLU A 199 -26.49 -13.12 -3.28
N LYS A 200 -25.99 -12.34 -4.25
CA LYS A 200 -26.56 -12.27 -5.61
C LYS A 200 -26.55 -13.64 -6.33
N LYS A 201 -25.59 -14.50 -5.96
CA LYS A 201 -25.48 -15.87 -6.48
C LYS A 201 -26.30 -16.91 -5.70
N GLY A 202 -27.01 -16.46 -4.65
CA GLY A 202 -27.92 -17.28 -3.83
C GLY A 202 -27.25 -18.02 -2.68
N LEU A 203 -26.04 -17.64 -2.29
CA LEU A 203 -25.32 -18.21 -1.15
C LEU A 203 -25.71 -17.51 0.16
N GLU A 204 -25.81 -18.27 1.24
CA GLU A 204 -25.97 -17.75 2.59
C GLU A 204 -24.59 -17.32 3.14
N CYS A 205 -24.44 -16.03 3.47
CA CYS A 205 -23.18 -15.49 3.95
C CYS A 205 -23.27 -15.00 5.39
N LYS A 206 -22.27 -15.34 6.22
CA LYS A 206 -22.19 -14.86 7.60
C LYS A 206 -20.80 -14.31 7.91
N PHE A 207 -20.75 -13.12 8.56
CA PHE A 207 -19.52 -12.53 9.06
C PHE A 207 -19.04 -13.25 10.31
N PHE A 208 -17.74 -13.54 10.34
CA PHE A 208 -16.99 -14.07 11.47
C PHE A 208 -15.81 -13.14 11.73
N GLY A 209 -16.10 -12.04 12.43
CA GLY A 209 -15.11 -11.02 12.74
C GLY A 209 -14.53 -11.23 14.14
N PHE A 210 -13.20 -11.24 14.26
CA PHE A 210 -12.49 -11.18 15.54
C PHE A 210 -11.82 -9.80 15.68
N ALA A 211 -11.70 -9.31 16.91
CA ALA A 211 -11.13 -7.98 17.15
C ALA A 211 -9.60 -8.04 17.33
N ASP A 212 -9.13 -9.11 17.93
CA ASP A 212 -7.71 -9.40 18.17
C ASP A 212 -7.46 -10.91 18.15
N THR A 213 -6.20 -11.29 18.30
CA THR A 213 -5.79 -12.71 18.21
C THR A 213 -6.30 -13.58 19.36
N SER A 214 -6.76 -13.01 20.47
CA SER A 214 -7.30 -13.78 21.61
C SER A 214 -8.64 -14.46 21.26
N ASP A 215 -9.46 -13.82 20.42
CA ASP A 215 -10.77 -14.34 20.01
C ASP A 215 -10.70 -15.17 18.72
N MET A 216 -9.61 -15.04 17.94
CA MET A 216 -9.45 -15.61 16.60
C MET A 216 -9.77 -17.11 16.56
N SER A 217 -9.23 -17.90 17.47
CA SER A 217 -9.45 -19.35 17.48
C SER A 217 -10.91 -19.74 17.72
N ALA A 218 -11.59 -19.05 18.63
CA ALA A 218 -13.01 -19.28 18.92
C ALA A 218 -13.89 -18.91 17.71
N VAL A 219 -13.65 -17.75 17.14
CA VAL A 219 -14.38 -17.24 15.96
C VAL A 219 -14.13 -18.13 14.74
N THR A 220 -12.89 -18.60 14.53
CA THR A 220 -12.54 -19.54 13.45
C THR A 220 -13.28 -20.88 13.62
N THR A 221 -13.38 -21.39 14.87
CA THR A 221 -14.11 -22.61 15.17
C THR A 221 -15.60 -22.47 14.85
N GLU A 222 -16.20 -21.32 15.21
CA GLU A 222 -17.59 -21.04 14.85
C GLU A 222 -17.79 -20.89 13.34
N ALA A 223 -16.83 -20.27 12.63
CA ALA A 223 -16.84 -20.16 11.19
C ALA A 223 -16.80 -21.54 10.53
N ALA A 224 -15.90 -22.41 10.96
CA ALA A 224 -15.78 -23.77 10.45
C ALA A 224 -17.04 -24.61 10.71
N ALA A 225 -17.69 -24.45 11.87
CA ALA A 225 -18.92 -25.15 12.18
C ALA A 225 -20.15 -24.70 11.35
N PHE A 226 -20.14 -23.49 10.83
CA PHE A 226 -21.23 -22.92 10.02
C PHE A 226 -21.06 -23.18 8.54
N SER A 227 -19.83 -23.14 8.02
CA SER A 227 -19.52 -22.89 6.62
C SER A 227 -19.26 -24.16 5.82
N ASP A 228 -19.69 -24.19 4.57
CA ASP A 228 -19.23 -25.15 3.57
C ASP A 228 -17.87 -24.72 2.98
N VAL A 229 -17.62 -23.39 2.96
CA VAL A 229 -16.36 -22.77 2.56
C VAL A 229 -16.18 -21.44 3.32
N ILE A 230 -14.95 -21.11 3.66
CA ILE A 230 -14.61 -19.83 4.28
C ILE A 230 -13.89 -18.96 3.26
N TYR A 231 -14.26 -17.67 3.19
CA TYR A 231 -13.49 -16.66 2.51
C TYR A 231 -12.71 -15.83 3.53
N VAL A 232 -11.43 -15.66 3.26
CA VAL A 232 -10.54 -14.75 4.01
C VAL A 232 -10.06 -13.66 3.04
N PRO A 233 -10.32 -12.37 3.31
CA PRO A 233 -9.84 -11.29 2.47
C PRO A 233 -8.33 -11.11 2.57
N THR A 234 -7.77 -10.11 1.90
CA THR A 234 -6.42 -9.60 2.17
C THR A 234 -6.40 -8.97 3.56
N ASP A 235 -6.01 -9.74 4.56
CA ASP A 235 -6.06 -9.44 5.99
C ASP A 235 -4.70 -9.71 6.63
N ASN A 236 -4.05 -8.66 7.14
CA ASN A 236 -2.68 -8.75 7.65
C ASN A 236 -2.59 -9.59 8.93
N THR A 237 -3.62 -9.53 9.78
CA THR A 237 -3.68 -10.33 11.00
C THR A 237 -3.85 -11.80 10.65
N VAL A 238 -4.76 -12.14 9.73
CA VAL A 238 -4.93 -13.52 9.25
C VAL A 238 -3.66 -14.03 8.57
N ALA A 239 -3.01 -13.23 7.72
CA ALA A 239 -1.77 -13.61 7.05
C ALA A 239 -0.68 -14.03 8.06
N ASN A 240 -0.55 -13.28 9.15
CA ASN A 240 0.41 -13.59 10.21
C ASN A 240 0.07 -14.85 11.02
N TYR A 241 -1.21 -15.25 11.06
CA TYR A 241 -1.71 -16.40 11.84
C TYR A 241 -2.36 -17.48 10.99
N ALA A 242 -2.10 -17.53 9.69
CA ALA A 242 -2.75 -18.44 8.75
C ALA A 242 -2.63 -19.92 9.17
N LEU A 243 -1.47 -20.35 9.68
CA LEU A 243 -1.26 -21.71 10.17
C LEU A 243 -2.14 -22.07 11.38
N ALA A 244 -2.46 -21.10 12.24
CA ALA A 244 -3.34 -21.35 13.39
C ALA A 244 -4.81 -21.51 12.94
N ILE A 245 -5.22 -20.78 11.91
CA ILE A 245 -6.53 -20.91 11.26
C ILE A 245 -6.63 -22.26 10.54
N ASP A 246 -5.59 -22.66 9.82
CA ASP A 246 -5.50 -23.95 9.15
C ASP A 246 -5.66 -25.14 10.12
N ALA A 247 -5.00 -25.07 11.28
CA ALA A 247 -5.10 -26.08 12.32
C ALA A 247 -6.54 -26.32 12.84
N ILE A 248 -7.45 -25.39 12.59
CA ILE A 248 -8.88 -25.49 12.92
C ILE A 248 -9.69 -25.94 11.70
N CYS A 249 -9.53 -25.28 10.56
CA CYS A 249 -10.39 -25.45 9.39
C CYS A 249 -10.08 -26.75 8.63
N ARG A 250 -8.81 -27.11 8.47
CA ARG A 250 -8.40 -28.32 7.74
C ARG A 250 -8.93 -29.59 8.40
N PRO A 251 -8.76 -29.83 9.73
CA PRO A 251 -9.36 -31.03 10.40
C PRO A 251 -10.88 -31.04 10.37
N ALA A 252 -11.51 -29.87 10.27
CA ALA A 252 -12.96 -29.74 10.12
C ALA A 252 -13.44 -30.05 8.69
N GLY A 253 -12.52 -30.20 7.74
CA GLY A 253 -12.84 -30.46 6.32
C GLY A 253 -13.39 -29.23 5.60
N VAL A 254 -13.18 -28.03 6.12
CA VAL A 254 -13.71 -26.77 5.57
C VAL A 254 -12.63 -26.05 4.76
N PRO A 255 -12.77 -25.95 3.43
CA PRO A 255 -11.82 -25.26 2.58
C PRO A 255 -11.87 -23.73 2.81
N ILE A 256 -10.71 -23.09 2.61
CA ILE A 256 -10.57 -21.62 2.65
C ILE A 256 -10.18 -21.12 1.27
N VAL A 257 -10.90 -20.14 0.75
CA VAL A 257 -10.50 -19.32 -0.41
C VAL A 257 -9.91 -18.01 0.11
N ALA A 258 -8.68 -17.71 -0.31
CA ALA A 258 -7.87 -16.65 0.26
C ALA A 258 -7.78 -15.43 -0.68
N GLY A 259 -7.73 -14.24 -0.10
CA GLY A 259 -7.58 -12.97 -0.81
C GLY A 259 -6.17 -12.70 -1.31
N GLU A 260 -5.15 -13.40 -0.77
CA GLU A 260 -3.76 -13.23 -1.19
C GLU A 260 -2.94 -14.51 -0.99
N ALA A 261 -1.73 -14.57 -1.60
CA ALA A 261 -0.91 -15.78 -1.70
C ALA A 261 -0.34 -16.27 -0.35
N GLY A 262 0.03 -15.39 0.57
CA GLY A 262 0.57 -15.77 1.88
C GLY A 262 -0.48 -16.48 2.74
N ILE A 263 -1.72 -15.96 2.76
CA ILE A 263 -2.85 -16.62 3.41
C ILE A 263 -3.14 -17.95 2.74
N CYS A 264 -3.14 -18.01 1.41
CA CYS A 264 -3.34 -19.24 0.65
C CYS A 264 -2.27 -20.28 0.97
N SER A 265 -1.01 -19.85 1.08
CA SER A 265 0.11 -20.72 1.47
C SER A 265 -0.12 -21.33 2.84
N GLY A 266 -0.62 -20.57 3.81
CA GLY A 266 -0.80 -21.02 5.18
C GLY A 266 -2.08 -21.81 5.45
N CYS A 267 -3.20 -21.47 4.79
CA CYS A 267 -4.50 -22.09 5.11
C CYS A 267 -5.49 -22.19 3.94
N GLY A 268 -5.19 -21.62 2.76
CA GLY A 268 -6.14 -21.56 1.65
C GLY A 268 -5.95 -22.67 0.62
N ILE A 269 -7.04 -23.04 -0.08
CA ILE A 269 -6.99 -23.93 -1.24
C ILE A 269 -6.60 -23.19 -2.51
N ALA A 270 -7.06 -21.93 -2.66
CA ALA A 270 -6.84 -21.11 -3.84
C ALA A 270 -6.86 -19.63 -3.52
N THR A 271 -6.23 -18.84 -4.40
CA THR A 271 -6.18 -17.39 -4.35
C THR A 271 -6.13 -16.77 -5.74
N MET A 272 -6.60 -15.55 -5.84
CA MET A 272 -6.28 -14.61 -6.92
C MET A 272 -5.46 -13.49 -6.29
N SER A 273 -4.17 -13.49 -6.52
CA SER A 273 -3.21 -12.62 -5.85
C SER A 273 -2.44 -11.74 -6.82
N ILE A 274 -1.76 -10.77 -6.29
CA ILE A 274 -0.79 -9.90 -6.98
C ILE A 274 0.61 -10.24 -6.51
N ASP A 275 1.63 -9.78 -7.25
CA ASP A 275 3.01 -9.81 -6.78
C ASP A 275 3.29 -8.58 -5.90
N TYR A 276 3.50 -8.81 -4.61
CA TYR A 276 3.77 -7.74 -3.65
C TYR A 276 5.16 -7.12 -3.78
N TYR A 277 6.13 -7.87 -4.31
CA TYR A 277 7.43 -7.29 -4.63
C TYR A 277 7.29 -6.25 -5.76
N ASP A 278 6.60 -6.60 -6.84
CA ASP A 278 6.35 -5.71 -7.96
C ASP A 278 5.50 -4.50 -7.55
N LEU A 279 4.51 -4.70 -6.66
CA LEU A 279 3.73 -3.61 -6.10
C LEU A 279 4.61 -2.62 -5.33
N GLY A 280 5.46 -3.13 -4.45
CA GLY A 280 6.43 -2.32 -3.71
C GLY A 280 7.45 -1.64 -4.61
N TYR A 281 7.94 -2.34 -5.63
CA TYR A 281 8.86 -1.80 -6.62
C TYR A 281 8.24 -0.61 -7.39
N GLU A 282 6.96 -0.71 -7.78
CA GLU A 282 6.23 0.40 -8.39
C GLU A 282 6.09 1.60 -7.41
N THR A 283 5.82 1.34 -6.13
CA THR A 283 5.80 2.39 -5.09
C THR A 283 7.18 3.06 -4.96
N GLY A 284 8.26 2.28 -5.07
CA GLY A 284 9.63 2.79 -5.06
C GLY A 284 9.93 3.70 -6.25
N LYS A 285 9.43 3.38 -7.45
CA LYS A 285 9.52 4.29 -8.61
C LYS A 285 8.80 5.60 -8.36
N MET A 286 7.64 5.59 -7.73
CA MET A 286 6.92 6.81 -7.33
C MET A 286 7.75 7.65 -6.36
N ALA A 287 8.46 7.03 -5.42
CA ALA A 287 9.37 7.74 -4.51
C ALA A 287 10.51 8.44 -5.25
N VAL A 288 11.07 7.79 -6.28
CA VAL A 288 12.09 8.38 -7.14
C VAL A 288 11.56 9.57 -7.94
N GLU A 289 10.35 9.45 -8.51
CA GLU A 289 9.68 10.56 -9.21
C GLU A 289 9.52 11.78 -8.31
N ILE A 290 9.15 11.58 -7.02
CA ILE A 290 9.01 12.67 -6.05
C ILE A 290 10.37 13.26 -5.64
N LEU A 291 11.27 12.42 -5.18
CA LEU A 291 12.50 12.88 -4.52
C LEU A 291 13.57 13.37 -5.50
N ARG A 292 13.73 12.67 -6.62
CA ARG A 292 14.74 12.97 -7.64
C ARG A 292 14.20 13.89 -8.73
N ASP A 293 13.01 13.59 -9.25
CA ASP A 293 12.47 14.24 -10.44
C ASP A 293 11.53 15.40 -10.11
N GLY A 294 11.15 15.56 -8.82
CA GLY A 294 10.36 16.70 -8.32
C GLY A 294 8.87 16.63 -8.67
N ALA A 295 8.33 15.41 -8.87
CA ALA A 295 6.92 15.22 -9.14
C ALA A 295 6.05 15.70 -7.96
N ASP A 296 4.91 16.32 -8.26
CA ASP A 296 3.94 16.75 -7.26
C ASP A 296 3.05 15.59 -6.85
N ILE A 297 3.22 15.13 -5.61
CA ILE A 297 2.44 14.00 -5.09
C ILE A 297 0.93 14.28 -5.08
N THR A 298 0.51 15.54 -5.02
CA THR A 298 -0.91 15.90 -5.00
C THR A 298 -1.61 15.64 -6.33
N GLU A 299 -0.84 15.47 -7.41
CA GLU A 299 -1.31 15.14 -8.75
C GLU A 299 -1.08 13.66 -9.13
N MET A 300 -0.48 12.87 -8.22
CA MET A 300 -0.20 11.47 -8.47
C MET A 300 -1.41 10.58 -8.12
N GLU A 301 -1.98 9.93 -9.14
CA GLU A 301 -3.02 8.92 -8.96
C GLU A 301 -2.46 7.67 -8.26
N ILE A 302 -3.33 6.96 -7.54
CA ILE A 302 -3.03 5.62 -7.02
C ILE A 302 -2.78 4.67 -8.18
N ARG A 303 -1.68 3.91 -8.12
CA ARG A 303 -1.34 2.89 -9.11
C ARG A 303 -1.77 1.50 -8.61
N TYR A 304 -2.01 0.60 -9.55
CA TYR A 304 -2.41 -0.78 -9.26
C TYR A 304 -1.34 -1.75 -9.72
N ALA A 305 -1.34 -2.95 -9.14
CA ALA A 305 -0.47 -4.03 -9.61
C ALA A 305 -0.78 -4.34 -11.08
N PRO A 306 0.26 -4.53 -11.93
CA PRO A 306 0.07 -4.71 -13.36
C PRO A 306 -0.58 -6.06 -13.72
N GLU A 307 -0.35 -7.08 -12.90
CA GLU A 307 -0.77 -8.45 -13.19
C GLU A 307 -1.39 -9.11 -11.94
N VAL A 308 -2.31 -10.05 -12.20
CA VAL A 308 -2.97 -10.88 -11.19
C VAL A 308 -2.67 -12.34 -11.53
N THR A 309 -2.25 -13.12 -10.54
CA THR A 309 -1.99 -14.55 -10.66
C THR A 309 -3.07 -15.37 -9.95
N TYR A 310 -3.48 -16.46 -10.58
CA TYR A 310 -4.38 -17.45 -9.99
C TYR A 310 -3.54 -18.63 -9.49
N GLN A 311 -3.58 -18.88 -8.19
CA GLN A 311 -2.73 -19.89 -7.57
C GLN A 311 -3.52 -20.83 -6.65
N TYR A 312 -3.01 -22.05 -6.44
CA TYR A 312 -3.59 -23.01 -5.53
C TYR A 312 -2.54 -23.68 -4.64
N ASN A 313 -2.96 -24.13 -3.46
CA ASN A 313 -2.13 -24.91 -2.54
C ASN A 313 -2.38 -26.39 -2.74
N GLU A 314 -1.44 -27.08 -3.41
CA GLU A 314 -1.58 -28.50 -3.73
C GLU A 314 -1.70 -29.39 -2.48
N ALA A 315 -0.98 -29.09 -1.41
CA ALA A 315 -0.99 -29.89 -0.20
C ALA A 315 -2.37 -29.86 0.47
N ILE A 316 -2.92 -28.66 0.66
CA ILE A 316 -4.25 -28.49 1.28
C ILE A 316 -5.35 -29.05 0.37
N CYS A 317 -5.29 -28.82 -0.95
CA CYS A 317 -6.23 -29.39 -1.90
C CYS A 317 -6.22 -30.94 -1.84
N THR A 318 -5.03 -31.53 -1.78
CA THR A 318 -4.87 -33.00 -1.69
C THR A 318 -5.49 -33.59 -0.41
N GLU A 319 -5.24 -32.98 0.74
CA GLU A 319 -5.77 -33.42 2.02
C GLU A 319 -7.29 -33.29 2.12
N LEU A 320 -7.85 -32.19 1.51
CA LEU A 320 -9.30 -32.01 1.47
C LEU A 320 -10.00 -32.71 0.32
N GLY A 321 -9.25 -33.45 -0.56
CA GLY A 321 -9.79 -34.14 -1.71
C GLY A 321 -10.35 -33.22 -2.79
N ILE A 322 -9.86 -32.00 -2.89
CA ILE A 322 -10.29 -31.01 -3.86
C ILE A 322 -9.37 -31.04 -5.08
N THR A 323 -9.97 -31.16 -6.27
CA THR A 323 -9.23 -31.16 -7.53
C THR A 323 -8.94 -29.71 -7.96
N PRO A 324 -7.68 -29.33 -8.18
CA PRO A 324 -7.34 -28.01 -8.67
C PRO A 324 -8.00 -27.70 -10.03
N LEU A 325 -8.43 -26.43 -10.19
CA LEU A 325 -9.03 -25.98 -11.43
C LEU A 325 -7.98 -25.65 -12.48
N GLU A 326 -8.34 -25.82 -13.74
CA GLU A 326 -7.51 -25.42 -14.88
C GLU A 326 -7.30 -23.90 -14.88
N GLY A 327 -6.09 -23.45 -15.25
CA GLY A 327 -5.73 -22.02 -15.27
C GLY A 327 -5.19 -21.50 -13.94
N TYR A 328 -5.09 -22.34 -12.91
CA TYR A 328 -4.42 -22.00 -11.66
C TYR A 328 -3.02 -22.60 -11.62
N GLU A 329 -2.06 -21.82 -11.17
CA GLU A 329 -0.68 -22.25 -10.97
C GLU A 329 -0.48 -22.80 -9.55
N LYS A 330 0.39 -23.78 -9.42
CA LYS A 330 0.77 -24.30 -8.11
C LYS A 330 1.54 -23.24 -7.33
N LEU A 331 1.05 -22.90 -6.15
CA LEU A 331 1.75 -22.01 -5.23
C LEU A 331 3.04 -22.68 -4.74
N VAL A 332 4.15 -21.95 -4.82
CA VAL A 332 5.43 -22.40 -4.26
C VAL A 332 5.40 -22.12 -2.77
N THR A 333 5.24 -23.15 -1.96
CA THR A 333 5.37 -23.07 -0.49
C THR A 333 6.82 -23.37 -0.12
N GLU A 334 7.47 -22.48 0.59
CA GLU A 334 8.80 -22.71 1.16
C GLU A 334 8.78 -23.76 2.28
#